data_95ef4b38ea5e242b6f52a537c66ef0a6
#
_entry.id   95ef4b38ea5e242b6f52a537c66ef0a6
#
_cell.length_a   1.000
_cell.length_b   1.000
_cell.length_c   1.000
_cell.angle_alpha   90.00
_cell.angle_beta   90.00
_cell.angle_gamma   90.00
#
_symmetry.space_group_name_H-M   'P 1'
#
loop_
_entity.id
_entity.type
_entity.pdbx_description
1 polymer ?
#
loop_
_entity_poly.entity_id
_entity_poly.type
_entity_poly.pdbx_seq_one_letter_code
_entity_poly.pdbx_strand_id
1 'polypeptide(L)'
;MGNISVNKLGGISLIVGPVLALIFYLIGPGGSLNGNIDPSDGQAFVSELSSNTAFAVISAILVSMGLITLFHGVSVITKESGDALTGFGLKFILLAVVGWVASQGIFIAIANSSDAGTVYAAAQGMSSISAVNASIGFIALSLGLSSRDYINTIFAYIVALVSMVGLIAAVVGALDSSQLQNVGIVAGICYLIWTIWAILIGKDLMSRD
;
A
#
# COMPACT_ATOMS: atom_id res chain seq x y z
N MET A 1 9.40 29.95 -12.76
CA MET A 1 9.21 28.55 -12.31
C MET A 1 8.56 27.80 -13.45
N GLY A 2 9.19 26.74 -13.97
CA GLY A 2 8.60 25.92 -15.04
C GLY A 2 7.38 25.17 -14.49
N ASN A 3 6.28 25.13 -15.25
CA ASN A 3 5.13 24.33 -14.91
C ASN A 3 5.48 22.84 -15.06
N ILE A 4 5.31 22.04 -13.99
CA ILE A 4 5.40 20.58 -14.09
C ILE A 4 4.11 20.10 -14.75
N SER A 5 4.21 19.29 -15.80
CA SER A 5 3.03 18.71 -16.45
C SER A 5 2.32 17.70 -15.55
N VAL A 6 1.05 17.44 -15.85
CA VAL A 6 0.25 16.45 -15.09
C VAL A 6 0.86 15.07 -15.20
N ASN A 7 1.33 14.68 -16.41
CA ASN A 7 1.93 13.37 -16.65
C ASN A 7 3.26 13.22 -15.89
N LYS A 8 4.09 14.25 -15.92
CA LYS A 8 5.37 14.23 -15.20
C LYS A 8 5.16 14.13 -13.69
N LEU A 9 4.22 14.89 -13.12
CA LEU A 9 3.91 14.78 -11.69
C LEU A 9 3.30 13.42 -11.35
N GLY A 10 2.37 12.93 -12.18
CA GLY A 10 1.77 11.61 -12.04
C GLY A 10 2.80 10.49 -12.09
N GLY A 11 3.73 10.55 -13.05
CA GLY A 11 4.80 9.57 -13.20
C GLY A 11 5.79 9.57 -12.03
N ILE A 12 6.22 10.76 -11.56
CA ILE A 12 7.03 10.88 -10.34
C ILE A 12 6.28 10.28 -9.14
N SER A 13 4.99 10.53 -9.03
CA SER A 13 4.16 10.01 -7.93
C SER A 13 4.05 8.49 -7.95
N LEU A 14 3.96 7.86 -9.13
CA LEU A 14 3.97 6.40 -9.30
C LEU A 14 5.32 5.77 -8.96
N ILE A 15 6.42 6.52 -9.04
CA ILE A 15 7.75 6.03 -8.69
C ILE A 15 8.03 6.26 -7.19
N VAL A 16 7.94 7.50 -6.75
CA VAL A 16 8.37 7.91 -5.40
C VAL A 16 7.39 7.40 -4.33
N GLY A 17 6.08 7.47 -4.60
CA GLY A 17 5.05 7.10 -3.63
C GLY A 17 5.19 5.68 -3.10
N PRO A 18 5.10 4.65 -3.95
CA PRO A 18 5.14 3.27 -3.49
C PRO A 18 6.52 2.87 -2.94
N VAL A 19 7.62 3.42 -3.48
CA VAL A 19 8.98 3.16 -2.97
C VAL A 19 9.12 3.70 -1.55
N LEU A 20 8.67 4.93 -1.30
CA LEU A 20 8.71 5.55 0.02
C LEU A 20 7.88 4.73 1.03
N ALA A 21 6.64 4.38 0.67
CA ALA A 21 5.79 3.58 1.54
C ALA A 21 6.37 2.19 1.82
N LEU A 22 6.93 1.51 0.79
CA LEU A 22 7.53 0.19 0.93
C LEU A 22 8.74 0.21 1.87
N ILE A 23 9.66 1.14 1.67
CA ILE A 23 10.87 1.25 2.51
C ILE A 23 10.47 1.40 3.97
N PHE A 24 9.62 2.38 4.29
CA PHE A 24 9.25 2.64 5.69
C PHE A 24 8.30 1.61 6.29
N TYR A 25 7.55 0.87 5.47
CA TYR A 25 6.83 -0.32 5.91
C TYR A 25 7.80 -1.46 6.30
N LEU A 26 8.86 -1.69 5.53
CA LEU A 26 9.81 -2.77 5.77
C LEU A 26 10.76 -2.51 6.95
N ILE A 27 11.22 -1.26 7.11
CA ILE A 27 12.16 -0.88 8.19
C ILE A 27 11.47 -0.31 9.43
N GLY A 28 10.19 0.05 9.33
CA GLY A 28 9.40 0.57 10.46
C GLY A 28 9.24 -0.44 11.59
N PRO A 29 8.76 -0.02 12.76
CA PRO A 29 8.50 -0.92 13.88
C PRO A 29 7.58 -2.08 13.48
N GLY A 30 7.98 -3.30 13.78
CA GLY A 30 7.28 -4.51 13.35
C GLY A 30 7.40 -4.84 11.87
N GLY A 31 8.16 -4.07 11.10
CA GLY A 31 8.48 -4.37 9.71
C GLY A 31 9.42 -5.55 9.56
N SER A 32 9.32 -6.27 8.45
CA SER A 32 10.05 -7.54 8.23
C SER A 32 11.57 -7.41 8.22
N LEU A 33 12.12 -6.19 8.07
CA LEU A 33 13.56 -5.92 8.14
C LEU A 33 14.01 -5.35 9.49
N ASN A 34 13.09 -5.00 10.39
CA ASN A 34 13.41 -4.35 11.68
C ASN A 34 13.08 -5.22 12.91
N GLY A 35 12.87 -6.49 12.74
CA GLY A 35 12.62 -7.44 13.83
C GLY A 35 11.62 -8.51 13.45
N ASN A 36 11.69 -9.65 14.14
CA ASN A 36 10.77 -10.79 13.94
C ASN A 36 9.61 -10.72 14.94
N ILE A 37 8.94 -9.58 15.03
CA ILE A 37 7.75 -9.47 15.89
C ILE A 37 6.57 -10.06 15.14
N ASP A 38 5.95 -11.08 15.75
CA ASP A 38 4.71 -11.63 15.23
C ASP A 38 3.59 -10.59 15.35
N PRO A 39 2.98 -10.16 14.24
CA PRO A 39 1.87 -9.21 14.27
C PRO A 39 0.63 -9.73 15.02
N SER A 40 0.55 -11.03 15.31
CA SER A 40 -0.50 -11.60 16.15
C SER A 40 -0.27 -11.35 17.65
N ASP A 41 0.98 -11.08 18.06
CA ASP A 41 1.32 -10.65 19.42
C ASP A 41 1.21 -9.12 19.55
N GLY A 42 -0.02 -8.67 19.80
CA GLY A 42 -0.31 -7.24 19.95
C GLY A 42 0.46 -6.56 21.07
N GLN A 43 0.83 -7.28 22.14
CA GLN A 43 1.59 -6.74 23.26
C GLN A 43 3.04 -6.47 22.86
N ALA A 44 3.68 -7.40 22.18
CA ALA A 44 5.03 -7.24 21.66
C ALA A 44 5.09 -6.09 20.64
N PHE A 45 4.09 -6.00 19.75
CA PHE A 45 4.02 -4.94 18.76
C PHE A 45 3.85 -3.53 19.40
N VAL A 46 2.97 -3.40 20.39
CA VAL A 46 2.78 -2.17 21.16
C VAL A 46 4.06 -1.76 21.88
N SER A 47 4.76 -2.74 22.49
CA SER A 47 6.04 -2.50 23.15
C SER A 47 7.10 -1.99 22.18
N GLU A 48 7.18 -2.54 20.97
CA GLU A 48 8.11 -2.09 19.94
C GLU A 48 7.81 -0.67 19.47
N LEU A 49 6.53 -0.33 19.20
CA LEU A 49 6.13 1.03 18.83
C LEU A 49 6.53 2.06 19.91
N SER A 50 6.42 1.68 21.18
CA SER A 50 6.71 2.56 22.32
C SER A 50 8.21 2.65 22.63
N SER A 51 8.99 1.64 22.28
CA SER A 51 10.44 1.59 22.55
C SER A 51 11.22 2.65 21.75
N ASN A 52 10.75 3.01 20.56
CA ASN A 52 11.31 4.06 19.72
C ASN A 52 10.22 4.90 19.09
N THR A 53 9.50 5.65 19.92
CA THR A 53 8.35 6.47 19.51
C THR A 53 8.67 7.41 18.36
N ALA A 54 9.83 8.07 18.36
CA ALA A 54 10.20 9.01 17.29
C ALA A 54 10.30 8.30 15.94
N PHE A 55 10.93 7.13 15.88
CA PHE A 55 11.04 6.34 14.66
C PHE A 55 9.69 5.78 14.20
N ALA A 56 8.86 5.31 15.14
CA ALA A 56 7.50 4.86 14.85
C ALA A 56 6.65 5.96 14.21
N VAL A 57 6.68 7.17 14.78
CA VAL A 57 5.93 8.33 14.26
C VAL A 57 6.43 8.75 12.87
N ILE A 58 7.76 8.86 12.69
CA ILE A 58 8.35 9.24 11.39
C ILE A 58 8.00 8.19 10.32
N SER A 59 8.13 6.91 10.63
CA SER A 59 7.79 5.83 9.70
C SER A 59 6.32 5.87 9.30
N ALA A 60 5.41 6.05 10.26
CA ALA A 60 3.97 6.14 9.99
C ALA A 60 3.61 7.35 9.10
N ILE A 61 4.25 8.50 9.31
CA ILE A 61 4.07 9.69 8.47
C ILE A 61 4.58 9.42 7.05
N LEU A 62 5.76 8.84 6.89
CA LEU A 62 6.38 8.62 5.58
C LEU A 62 5.65 7.52 4.78
N VAL A 63 5.15 6.46 5.45
CA VAL A 63 4.24 5.49 4.83
C VAL A 63 2.99 6.19 4.31
N SER A 64 2.36 7.02 5.13
CA SER A 64 1.14 7.76 4.76
C SER A 64 1.38 8.68 3.56
N MET A 65 2.46 9.45 3.58
CA MET A 65 2.85 10.32 2.45
C MET A 65 3.08 9.51 1.18
N GLY A 66 3.78 8.38 1.27
CA GLY A 66 4.01 7.48 0.14
C GLY A 66 2.71 6.95 -0.46
N LEU A 67 1.78 6.51 0.37
CA LEU A 67 0.47 6.00 -0.07
C LEU A 67 -0.39 7.08 -0.75
N ILE A 68 -0.44 8.29 -0.20
CA ILE A 68 -1.17 9.41 -0.80
C ILE A 68 -0.54 9.80 -2.15
N THR A 69 0.80 9.82 -2.21
CA THR A 69 1.54 10.11 -3.43
C THR A 69 1.29 9.04 -4.50
N LEU A 70 1.33 7.75 -4.13
CA LEU A 70 0.93 6.65 -5.03
C LEU A 70 -0.48 6.84 -5.57
N PHE A 71 -1.45 7.15 -4.70
CA PHE A 71 -2.84 7.38 -5.11
C PHE A 71 -2.96 8.52 -6.13
N HIS A 72 -2.21 9.61 -5.95
CA HIS A 72 -2.18 10.69 -6.95
C HIS A 72 -1.74 10.15 -8.32
N GLY A 73 -0.64 9.41 -8.39
CA GLY A 73 -0.16 8.82 -9.64
C GLY A 73 -1.16 7.86 -10.29
N VAL A 74 -1.78 6.98 -9.48
CA VAL A 74 -2.85 6.08 -9.96
C VAL A 74 -4.05 6.87 -10.48
N SER A 75 -4.40 7.99 -9.86
CA SER A 75 -5.52 8.84 -10.31
C SER A 75 -5.23 9.51 -11.66
N VAL A 76 -3.98 9.89 -11.93
CA VAL A 76 -3.55 10.46 -13.22
C VAL A 76 -3.68 9.43 -14.32
N ILE A 77 -3.09 8.23 -14.16
CA ILE A 77 -3.14 7.19 -15.19
C ILE A 77 -4.56 6.68 -15.44
N THR A 78 -5.40 6.62 -14.41
CA THR A 78 -6.80 6.25 -14.54
C THR A 78 -7.59 7.26 -15.36
N LYS A 79 -7.38 8.56 -15.13
CA LYS A 79 -8.02 9.63 -15.93
C LYS A 79 -7.57 9.58 -17.38
N GLU A 80 -6.30 9.34 -17.63
CA GLU A 80 -5.74 9.23 -18.97
C GLU A 80 -6.30 8.01 -19.72
N SER A 81 -6.45 6.88 -19.01
CA SER A 81 -7.00 5.67 -19.62
C SER A 81 -8.46 5.81 -20.05
N GLY A 82 -9.27 6.56 -19.27
CA GLY A 82 -10.71 6.72 -19.53
C GLY A 82 -11.52 5.44 -19.46
N ASP A 83 -10.94 4.33 -18.98
CA ASP A 83 -11.57 3.02 -18.90
C ASP A 83 -12.44 2.87 -17.65
N ALA A 84 -13.61 2.25 -17.78
CA ALA A 84 -14.54 2.09 -16.66
C ALA A 84 -14.00 1.18 -15.56
N LEU A 85 -13.24 0.13 -15.91
CA LEU A 85 -12.68 -0.81 -14.96
C LEU A 85 -11.54 -0.17 -14.16
N THR A 86 -10.70 0.64 -14.81
CA THR A 86 -9.68 1.44 -14.10
C THR A 86 -10.30 2.44 -13.13
N GLY A 87 -11.40 3.08 -13.55
CA GLY A 87 -12.17 4.00 -12.70
C GLY A 87 -12.82 3.30 -11.51
N PHE A 88 -13.28 2.06 -11.68
CA PHE A 88 -13.77 1.21 -10.59
C PHE A 88 -12.63 0.86 -9.63
N GLY A 89 -11.49 0.39 -10.14
CA GLY A 89 -10.30 0.06 -9.35
C GLY A 89 -9.78 1.23 -8.52
N LEU A 90 -9.79 2.46 -9.10
CA LEU A 90 -9.38 3.67 -8.38
C LEU A 90 -10.18 3.91 -7.09
N LYS A 91 -11.48 3.61 -7.08
CA LYS A 91 -12.33 3.79 -5.89
C LYS A 91 -11.91 2.85 -4.76
N PHE A 92 -11.59 1.60 -5.08
CA PHE A 92 -11.10 0.64 -4.10
C PHE A 92 -9.70 1.00 -3.60
N ILE A 93 -8.81 1.48 -4.47
CA ILE A 93 -7.48 1.96 -4.07
C ILE A 93 -7.61 3.19 -3.16
N LEU A 94 -8.56 4.10 -3.42
CA LEU A 94 -8.83 5.23 -2.52
C LEU A 94 -9.22 4.75 -1.13
N LEU A 95 -10.17 3.81 -1.03
CA LEU A 95 -10.61 3.25 0.26
C LEU A 95 -9.47 2.55 0.99
N ALA A 96 -8.62 1.82 0.26
CA ALA A 96 -7.44 1.19 0.83
C ALA A 96 -6.46 2.21 1.41
N VAL A 97 -6.14 3.26 0.65
CA VAL A 97 -5.22 4.33 1.09
C VAL A 97 -5.79 5.06 2.31
N VAL A 98 -7.06 5.40 2.31
CA VAL A 98 -7.72 6.05 3.47
C VAL A 98 -7.63 5.16 4.72
N GLY A 99 -7.94 3.87 4.59
CA GLY A 99 -7.89 2.95 5.73
C GLY A 99 -6.45 2.71 6.24
N TRP A 100 -5.47 2.57 5.35
CA TRP A 100 -4.07 2.44 5.76
C TRP A 100 -3.55 3.72 6.41
N VAL A 101 -3.84 4.90 5.87
CA VAL A 101 -3.43 6.19 6.49
C VAL A 101 -4.07 6.36 7.87
N ALA A 102 -5.35 5.99 8.02
CA ALA A 102 -5.99 6.00 9.32
C ALA A 102 -5.35 5.00 10.31
N SER A 103 -5.00 3.79 9.85
CA SER A 103 -4.25 2.82 10.65
C SER A 103 -2.89 3.36 11.10
N GLN A 104 -2.15 4.07 10.23
CA GLN A 104 -0.89 4.74 10.63
C GLN A 104 -1.12 5.81 11.70
N GLY A 105 -2.22 6.56 11.62
CA GLY A 105 -2.61 7.51 12.67
C GLY A 105 -2.85 6.82 14.02
N ILE A 106 -3.45 5.63 14.01
CA ILE A 106 -3.65 4.83 15.22
C ILE A 106 -2.28 4.33 15.76
N PHE A 107 -1.36 3.89 14.91
CA PHE A 107 -0.01 3.50 15.35
C PHE A 107 0.74 4.66 16.01
N ILE A 108 0.59 5.89 15.53
CA ILE A 108 1.13 7.09 16.21
C ILE A 108 0.52 7.25 17.61
N ALA A 109 -0.77 7.04 17.76
CA ALA A 109 -1.44 7.12 19.06
C ALA A 109 -0.93 6.03 20.02
N ILE A 110 -0.76 4.80 19.54
CA ILE A 110 -0.20 3.66 20.30
C ILE A 110 1.21 3.96 20.77
N ALA A 111 2.08 4.48 19.89
CA ALA A 111 3.46 4.80 20.22
C ALA A 111 3.59 5.83 21.37
N ASN A 112 2.55 6.63 21.61
CA ASN A 112 2.47 7.65 22.65
C ASN A 112 1.60 7.22 23.86
N SER A 113 1.15 5.96 23.94
CA SER A 113 0.23 5.46 24.98
C SER A 113 0.84 4.27 25.72
N SER A 114 0.52 4.14 27.00
CA SER A 114 0.94 3.00 27.83
C SER A 114 -0.03 1.82 27.84
N ASP A 115 -1.25 2.00 27.31
CA ASP A 115 -2.30 0.96 27.31
C ASP A 115 -3.03 0.94 25.96
N ALA A 116 -2.53 0.11 25.05
CA ALA A 116 -2.88 0.21 23.64
C ALA A 116 -3.32 -1.11 22.96
N GLY A 117 -3.48 -2.22 23.69
CA GLY A 117 -3.79 -3.52 23.08
C GLY A 117 -5.08 -3.55 22.28
N THR A 118 -6.19 -2.98 22.81
CA THR A 118 -7.48 -2.91 22.10
C THR A 118 -7.40 -1.96 20.89
N VAL A 119 -6.62 -0.89 21.01
CA VAL A 119 -6.42 0.10 19.92
C VAL A 119 -5.61 -0.52 18.80
N TYR A 120 -4.63 -1.38 19.11
CA TYR A 120 -3.88 -2.15 18.12
C TYR A 120 -4.78 -3.08 17.29
N ALA A 121 -5.70 -3.81 17.93
CA ALA A 121 -6.65 -4.67 17.21
C ALA A 121 -7.51 -3.87 16.21
N ALA A 122 -7.93 -2.64 16.57
CA ALA A 122 -8.65 -1.76 15.66
C ALA A 122 -7.78 -1.35 14.45
N ALA A 123 -6.51 -1.00 14.67
CA ALA A 123 -5.57 -0.66 13.60
C ALA A 123 -5.36 -1.86 12.64
N GLN A 124 -5.24 -3.06 13.18
CA GLN A 124 -5.10 -4.28 12.38
C GLN A 124 -6.36 -4.58 11.56
N GLY A 125 -7.55 -4.42 12.14
CA GLY A 125 -8.80 -4.56 11.40
C GLY A 125 -8.91 -3.58 10.22
N MET A 126 -8.52 -2.32 10.43
CA MET A 126 -8.46 -1.30 9.37
C MET A 126 -7.44 -1.66 8.30
N SER A 127 -6.26 -2.15 8.67
CA SER A 127 -5.24 -2.60 7.73
C SER A 127 -5.71 -3.79 6.91
N SER A 128 -6.38 -4.75 7.50
CA SER A 128 -6.88 -5.95 6.82
C SER A 128 -7.94 -5.60 5.77
N ILE A 129 -8.95 -4.79 6.10
CA ILE A 129 -9.95 -4.37 5.10
C ILE A 129 -9.34 -3.49 4.01
N SER A 130 -8.31 -2.71 4.33
CA SER A 130 -7.57 -1.93 3.35
C SER A 130 -6.79 -2.80 2.37
N ALA A 131 -6.20 -3.90 2.84
CA ALA A 131 -5.52 -4.88 1.98
C ALA A 131 -6.49 -5.57 1.02
N VAL A 132 -7.71 -5.92 1.48
CA VAL A 132 -8.79 -6.42 0.62
C VAL A 132 -9.14 -5.40 -0.47
N ASN A 133 -9.37 -4.15 -0.08
CA ASN A 133 -9.70 -3.08 -1.03
C ASN A 133 -8.57 -2.83 -2.03
N ALA A 134 -7.31 -2.78 -1.57
CA ALA A 134 -6.16 -2.62 -2.45
C ALA A 134 -6.08 -3.74 -3.48
N SER A 135 -6.24 -4.99 -3.05
CA SER A 135 -6.19 -6.15 -3.92
C SER A 135 -7.26 -6.10 -5.01
N ILE A 136 -8.53 -5.81 -4.66
CA ILE A 136 -9.61 -5.63 -5.63
C ILE A 136 -9.29 -4.46 -6.57
N GLY A 137 -8.80 -3.36 -6.02
CA GLY A 137 -8.43 -2.16 -6.78
C GLY A 137 -7.34 -2.44 -7.81
N PHE A 138 -6.27 -3.14 -7.41
CA PHE A 138 -5.17 -3.47 -8.33
C PHE A 138 -5.55 -4.55 -9.34
N ILE A 139 -6.44 -5.52 -9.02
CA ILE A 139 -7.02 -6.43 -10.02
C ILE A 139 -7.73 -5.61 -11.11
N ALA A 140 -8.65 -4.75 -10.71
CA ALA A 140 -9.44 -3.98 -11.67
C ALA A 140 -8.57 -2.99 -12.46
N LEU A 141 -7.65 -2.29 -11.79
CA LEU A 141 -6.73 -1.34 -12.44
C LEU A 141 -5.85 -2.04 -13.47
N SER A 142 -5.21 -3.15 -13.10
CA SER A 142 -4.29 -3.86 -14.00
C SER A 142 -5.00 -4.48 -15.20
N LEU A 143 -6.18 -5.07 -14.99
CA LEU A 143 -6.99 -5.61 -16.09
C LEU A 143 -7.49 -4.50 -17.01
N GLY A 144 -7.97 -3.37 -16.49
CA GLY A 144 -8.41 -2.24 -17.30
C GLY A 144 -7.27 -1.58 -18.08
N LEU A 145 -6.05 -1.57 -17.55
CA LEU A 145 -4.87 -1.06 -18.25
C LEU A 145 -4.24 -2.06 -19.22
N SER A 146 -4.52 -3.36 -19.11
CA SER A 146 -3.87 -4.42 -19.91
C SER A 146 -4.08 -4.29 -21.42
N SER A 147 -5.13 -3.60 -21.84
CA SER A 147 -5.47 -3.34 -23.26
C SER A 147 -4.81 -2.08 -23.84
N ARG A 148 -4.01 -1.37 -23.06
CA ARG A 148 -3.34 -0.15 -23.51
C ARG A 148 -1.99 -0.45 -24.12
N ASP A 149 -1.68 0.15 -25.27
CA ASP A 149 -0.45 -0.11 -26.04
C ASP A 149 0.83 0.20 -25.26
N TYR A 150 0.75 1.12 -24.29
CA TYR A 150 1.87 1.52 -23.44
C TYR A 150 2.04 0.65 -22.18
N ILE A 151 1.19 -0.34 -21.97
CA ILE A 151 1.26 -1.26 -20.83
C ILE A 151 1.75 -2.63 -21.32
N ASN A 152 2.74 -3.18 -20.64
CA ASN A 152 3.09 -4.58 -20.87
C ASN A 152 1.95 -5.47 -20.37
N THR A 153 1.18 -6.02 -21.30
CA THR A 153 -0.03 -6.81 -21.04
C THR A 153 0.25 -8.03 -20.16
N ILE A 154 1.40 -8.71 -20.37
CA ILE A 154 1.78 -9.89 -19.57
C ILE A 154 1.99 -9.46 -18.12
N PHE A 155 2.70 -8.34 -17.91
CA PHE A 155 2.97 -7.86 -16.56
C PHE A 155 1.70 -7.35 -15.87
N ALA A 156 0.75 -6.76 -16.61
CA ALA A 156 -0.56 -6.40 -16.07
C ALA A 156 -1.34 -7.63 -15.56
N TYR A 157 -1.32 -8.74 -16.31
CA TYR A 157 -1.93 -10.00 -15.84
C TYR A 157 -1.20 -10.62 -14.64
N ILE A 158 0.13 -10.51 -14.57
CA ILE A 158 0.89 -10.91 -13.37
C ILE A 158 0.43 -10.10 -12.16
N VAL A 159 0.26 -8.78 -12.30
CA VAL A 159 -0.24 -7.92 -11.22
C VAL A 159 -1.65 -8.33 -10.81
N ALA A 160 -2.55 -8.62 -11.75
CA ALA A 160 -3.89 -9.09 -11.45
C ALA A 160 -3.87 -10.41 -10.65
N LEU A 161 -3.04 -11.38 -11.07
CA LEU A 161 -2.90 -12.68 -10.39
C LEU A 161 -2.31 -12.51 -8.99
N VAL A 162 -1.25 -11.73 -8.85
CA VAL A 162 -0.62 -11.43 -7.54
C VAL A 162 -1.61 -10.73 -6.62
N SER A 163 -2.42 -9.80 -7.14
CA SER A 163 -3.46 -9.13 -6.36
C SER A 163 -4.57 -10.10 -5.92
N MET A 164 -4.89 -11.11 -6.72
CA MET A 164 -5.81 -12.18 -6.31
C MET A 164 -5.24 -13.01 -5.15
N VAL A 165 -3.95 -13.35 -5.20
CA VAL A 165 -3.26 -14.01 -4.08
C VAL A 165 -3.29 -13.12 -2.83
N GLY A 166 -3.01 -11.82 -2.99
CA GLY A 166 -3.10 -10.84 -1.91
C GLY A 166 -4.51 -10.72 -1.30
N LEU A 167 -5.56 -10.80 -2.13
CA LEU A 167 -6.95 -10.81 -1.68
C LEU A 167 -7.23 -12.04 -0.80
N ILE A 168 -6.83 -13.23 -1.25
CA ILE A 168 -7.02 -14.46 -0.49
C ILE A 168 -6.26 -14.39 0.85
N ALA A 169 -5.00 -13.96 0.81
CA ALA A 169 -4.20 -13.80 2.01
C ALA A 169 -4.83 -12.80 3.01
N ALA A 170 -5.31 -11.65 2.53
CA ALA A 170 -5.96 -10.65 3.37
C ALA A 170 -7.25 -11.20 4.03
N VAL A 171 -8.04 -12.00 3.33
CA VAL A 171 -9.23 -12.67 3.87
C VAL A 171 -8.83 -13.72 4.91
N VAL A 172 -7.80 -14.53 4.64
CA VAL A 172 -7.29 -15.52 5.60
C VAL A 172 -6.84 -14.84 6.90
N GLY A 173 -6.05 -13.77 6.81
CA GLY A 173 -5.61 -13.03 7.99
C GLY A 173 -6.73 -12.33 8.76
N ALA A 174 -7.81 -11.94 8.07
CA ALA A 174 -8.98 -11.37 8.72
C ALA A 174 -9.82 -12.43 9.47
N LEU A 175 -9.81 -13.67 9.01
CA LEU A 175 -10.53 -14.79 9.65
C LEU A 175 -9.71 -15.46 10.75
N ASP A 176 -8.38 -15.48 10.64
CA ASP A 176 -7.48 -16.13 11.58
C ASP A 176 -6.24 -15.27 11.85
N SER A 177 -6.25 -14.61 13.01
CA SER A 177 -5.16 -13.71 13.41
C SER A 177 -3.81 -14.45 13.61
N SER A 178 -3.81 -15.75 13.83
CA SER A 178 -2.57 -16.55 13.95
C SER A 178 -1.79 -16.61 12.61
N GLN A 179 -2.43 -16.29 11.50
CA GLN A 179 -1.84 -16.23 10.17
C GLN A 179 -1.24 -14.88 9.80
N LEU A 180 -1.36 -13.85 10.65
CA LEU A 180 -0.96 -12.47 10.32
C LEU A 180 0.51 -12.35 9.92
N GLN A 181 1.40 -13.15 10.48
CA GLN A 181 2.81 -13.16 10.09
C GLN A 181 2.98 -13.67 8.64
N ASN A 182 2.36 -14.78 8.29
CA ASN A 182 2.41 -15.35 6.93
C ASN A 182 1.76 -14.40 5.92
N VAL A 183 0.61 -13.84 6.29
CA VAL A 183 -0.13 -12.84 5.48
C VAL A 183 0.72 -11.60 5.25
N GLY A 184 1.45 -11.13 6.27
CA GLY A 184 2.38 -10.00 6.15
C GLY A 184 3.49 -10.24 5.12
N ILE A 185 4.05 -11.44 5.07
CA ILE A 185 5.06 -11.82 4.07
C ILE A 185 4.45 -11.80 2.66
N VAL A 186 3.28 -12.42 2.48
CA VAL A 186 2.57 -12.42 1.17
C VAL A 186 2.21 -11.01 0.74
N ALA A 187 1.68 -10.20 1.65
CA ALA A 187 1.34 -8.81 1.39
C ALA A 187 2.56 -7.98 0.99
N GLY A 188 3.71 -8.19 1.64
CA GLY A 188 4.97 -7.54 1.29
C GLY A 188 5.43 -7.88 -0.14
N ILE A 189 5.34 -9.14 -0.55
CA ILE A 189 5.65 -9.57 -1.92
C ILE A 189 4.67 -8.95 -2.92
N CYS A 190 3.37 -8.95 -2.64
CA CYS A 190 2.36 -8.32 -3.49
C CYS A 190 2.66 -6.82 -3.67
N TYR A 191 2.96 -6.13 -2.58
CA TYR A 191 3.26 -4.70 -2.61
C TYR A 191 4.54 -4.39 -3.38
N LEU A 192 5.56 -5.23 -3.26
CA LEU A 192 6.79 -5.12 -4.06
C LEU A 192 6.50 -5.22 -5.57
N ILE A 193 5.68 -6.18 -5.99
CA ILE A 193 5.30 -6.35 -7.40
C ILE A 193 4.47 -5.16 -7.89
N TRP A 194 3.52 -4.66 -7.10
CA TRP A 194 2.78 -3.44 -7.40
C TRP A 194 3.70 -2.23 -7.54
N THR A 195 4.71 -2.11 -6.67
CA THR A 195 5.72 -1.04 -6.71
C THR A 195 6.52 -1.09 -8.01
N ILE A 196 7.02 -2.27 -8.40
CA ILE A 196 7.77 -2.43 -9.66
C ILE A 196 6.88 -2.03 -10.86
N TRP A 197 5.63 -2.50 -10.87
CA TRP A 197 4.69 -2.16 -11.94
C TRP A 197 4.39 -0.65 -11.99
N ALA A 198 4.17 -0.02 -10.85
CA ALA A 198 3.95 1.41 -10.75
C ALA A 198 5.15 2.22 -11.26
N ILE A 199 6.39 1.79 -10.95
CA ILE A 199 7.62 2.41 -11.47
C ILE A 199 7.68 2.33 -13.00
N LEU A 200 7.33 1.18 -13.60
CA LEU A 200 7.35 1.02 -15.05
C LEU A 200 6.32 1.93 -15.72
N ILE A 201 5.09 2.00 -15.20
CA ILE A 201 4.05 2.90 -15.69
C ILE A 201 4.47 4.36 -15.48
N GLY A 202 5.05 4.68 -14.32
CA GLY A 202 5.50 6.04 -14.02
C GLY A 202 6.57 6.55 -14.98
N LYS A 203 7.54 5.69 -15.34
CA LYS A 203 8.56 6.02 -16.35
C LYS A 203 7.94 6.28 -17.71
N ASP A 204 7.01 5.43 -18.13
CA ASP A 204 6.33 5.59 -19.42
C ASP A 204 5.48 6.87 -19.42
N LEU A 205 4.72 7.13 -18.37
CA LEU A 205 3.89 8.32 -18.24
C LEU A 205 4.72 9.62 -18.35
N MET A 206 5.92 9.66 -17.74
CA MET A 206 6.83 10.81 -17.85
C MET A 206 7.41 11.01 -19.26
N SER A 207 7.47 9.96 -20.06
CA SER A 207 8.02 10.04 -21.43
C SER A 207 7.03 10.58 -22.46
N ARG A 208 5.77 10.83 -22.08
CA ARG A 208 4.68 11.26 -22.96
C ARG A 208 4.51 12.80 -23.02
N ASP A 209 5.36 13.54 -22.33
CA ASP A 209 5.37 15.01 -22.32
C ASP A 209 6.18 15.60 -23.48
#